data_38b86ee8268b192915506ad8b03d4a65
#
_entry.id   38b86ee8268b192915506ad8b03d4a65
#
_cell.length_a   1.000
_cell.length_b   1.000
_cell.length_c   1.000
_cell.angle_alpha   90.00
_cell.angle_beta   90.00
_cell.angle_gamma   90.00
#
_symmetry.space_group_name_H-M   'P 1'
#
loop_
_entity.id
_entity.type
_entity.pdbx_description
1 polymer ?
#
loop_
_entity_poly.entity_id
_entity_poly.type
_entity_poly.pdbx_seq_one_letter_code
_entity_poly.pdbx_strand_id
1 'polypeptide(L)'
;SDMAATMLEQGARSFHEGCEIVYLIHIWQMIESNGHSFCYGRFDQYMLDLYEQDIKKGILTKENALEIITHMFLMNSSCNKVRPYGHTRFSQGYPLYSNLVVGGLMPNGKDGTNTLSYLCIEAMHLCSLAEPNFSARYHKDSPRSFVEACAKLIRTGCGMPSMFHDETAVAGLLSLGIPKEDALDYCPIGCVETGVPGKYGHRATGMTYVNWGKVLEIMLHNGYDPASGIRMLPYTASEEAFVDFQNYEELWQAWKTYLKFYSDISVQCDAICDASLAVYDADPFASCLIQDSLKLGKTLKEGGCRYDVISQSNIGPSVVGNSLYAIKKLVFEDKRFTMKELLAAMHDNWQTEASRKIHKLVKKAAKFGNDQDEVDKIVADVFYSYLALLSDYETLRKGKGPKVSCYTMSTSNITSYVPNGFVVGRSEEHTSELQSPN
;
A
#
# COMPACT_ATOMS: atom_id res chain seq x y z
N SER A 1 -22.91 2.27 -30.84
CA SER A 1 -24.10 1.54 -31.30
C SER A 1 -25.26 1.81 -30.36
N ASP A 2 -26.48 1.48 -30.80
CA ASP A 2 -27.72 1.70 -30.04
C ASP A 2 -27.72 1.04 -28.66
N MET A 3 -27.02 -0.09 -28.51
CA MET A 3 -26.85 -0.77 -27.23
C MET A 3 -26.08 0.11 -26.21
N ALA A 4 -24.94 0.67 -26.61
CA ALA A 4 -24.15 1.52 -25.72
C ALA A 4 -24.92 2.78 -25.30
N ALA A 5 -25.65 3.43 -26.24
CA ALA A 5 -26.52 4.56 -25.91
C ALA A 5 -27.61 4.19 -24.91
N THR A 6 -28.28 3.04 -25.12
CA THR A 6 -29.33 2.56 -24.22
C THR A 6 -28.78 2.26 -22.82
N MET A 7 -27.58 1.65 -22.73
CA MET A 7 -26.93 1.36 -21.45
C MET A 7 -26.62 2.62 -20.66
N LEU A 8 -26.16 3.68 -21.33
CA LEU A 8 -25.86 4.97 -20.69
C LEU A 8 -27.12 5.69 -20.20
N GLU A 9 -28.25 5.55 -20.91
CA GLU A 9 -29.50 6.23 -20.55
C GLU A 9 -30.31 5.47 -19.51
N GLN A 10 -30.34 4.15 -19.56
CA GLN A 10 -31.25 3.30 -18.80
C GLN A 10 -30.55 2.41 -17.74
N GLY A 11 -29.23 2.38 -17.74
CA GLY A 11 -28.43 1.45 -16.93
C GLY A 11 -28.38 0.02 -17.52
N ALA A 12 -27.69 -0.86 -16.81
CA ALA A 12 -27.57 -2.27 -17.21
C ALA A 12 -28.88 -3.02 -17.00
N ARG A 13 -29.28 -3.82 -18.00
CA ARG A 13 -30.48 -4.67 -17.97
C ARG A 13 -30.14 -6.14 -17.84
N SER A 14 -28.87 -6.50 -18.01
CA SER A 14 -28.34 -7.86 -17.90
C SER A 14 -26.98 -7.86 -17.22
N PHE A 15 -26.55 -9.04 -16.78
CA PHE A 15 -25.22 -9.23 -16.20
C PHE A 15 -24.10 -8.83 -17.19
N HIS A 16 -24.25 -9.20 -18.46
CA HIS A 16 -23.28 -8.85 -19.50
C HIS A 16 -23.17 -7.33 -19.68
N GLU A 17 -24.32 -6.64 -19.85
CA GLU A 17 -24.34 -5.17 -19.94
C GLU A 17 -23.73 -4.50 -18.70
N GLY A 18 -23.98 -5.07 -17.51
CA GLY A 18 -23.36 -4.59 -16.26
C GLY A 18 -21.83 -4.67 -16.29
N CYS A 19 -21.28 -5.79 -16.73
CA CYS A 19 -19.83 -5.95 -16.90
C CYS A 19 -19.26 -4.96 -17.91
N GLU A 20 -19.95 -4.72 -19.03
CA GLU A 20 -19.53 -3.75 -20.04
C GLU A 20 -19.53 -2.32 -19.50
N ILE A 21 -20.59 -1.89 -18.79
CA ILE A 21 -20.66 -0.55 -18.16
C ILE A 21 -19.53 -0.36 -17.18
N VAL A 22 -19.31 -1.33 -16.29
CA VAL A 22 -18.23 -1.27 -15.29
C VAL A 22 -16.86 -1.12 -15.96
N TYR A 23 -16.62 -1.89 -17.02
CA TYR A 23 -15.37 -1.80 -17.77
C TYR A 23 -15.23 -0.46 -18.52
N LEU A 24 -16.28 0.06 -19.15
CA LEU A 24 -16.26 1.35 -19.84
C LEU A 24 -15.98 2.50 -18.87
N ILE A 25 -16.62 2.50 -17.70
CA ILE A 25 -16.36 3.50 -16.64
C ILE A 25 -14.90 3.45 -16.23
N HIS A 26 -14.36 2.25 -16.05
CA HIS A 26 -12.94 2.07 -15.72
C HIS A 26 -12.03 2.65 -16.80
N ILE A 27 -12.28 2.37 -18.09
CA ILE A 27 -11.50 2.94 -19.20
C ILE A 27 -11.57 4.47 -19.23
N TRP A 28 -12.74 5.07 -19.00
CA TRP A 28 -12.86 6.52 -18.98
C TRP A 28 -12.08 7.17 -17.84
N GLN A 29 -12.11 6.58 -16.66
CA GLN A 29 -11.27 7.03 -15.55
C GLN A 29 -9.77 6.90 -15.89
N MET A 30 -9.38 5.83 -16.59
CA MET A 30 -8.01 5.66 -17.04
C MET A 30 -7.58 6.72 -18.07
N ILE A 31 -8.47 7.08 -18.99
CA ILE A 31 -8.20 8.14 -19.99
C ILE A 31 -8.05 9.49 -19.29
N GLU A 32 -8.91 9.80 -18.31
CA GLU A 32 -8.88 11.08 -17.61
C GLU A 32 -7.60 11.29 -16.80
N SER A 33 -7.20 10.30 -16.00
CA SER A 33 -6.11 10.42 -15.02
C SER A 33 -4.91 9.53 -15.29
N ASN A 34 -4.77 8.97 -16.49
CA ASN A 34 -3.73 7.99 -16.82
C ASN A 34 -3.75 6.76 -15.89
N GLY A 35 -4.90 6.44 -15.35
CA GLY A 35 -5.29 5.24 -14.63
C GLY A 35 -4.32 4.68 -13.60
N HIS A 36 -4.43 5.10 -12.35
CA HIS A 36 -3.74 4.43 -11.25
C HIS A 36 -4.71 4.19 -10.10
N SER A 37 -4.85 2.92 -9.69
CA SER A 37 -5.68 2.53 -8.55
C SER A 37 -7.19 2.84 -8.68
N PHE A 38 -7.70 2.94 -9.89
CA PHE A 38 -9.14 2.91 -10.13
C PHE A 38 -9.64 1.49 -9.96
N CYS A 39 -10.43 1.26 -8.92
CA CYS A 39 -10.79 -0.07 -8.47
C CYS A 39 -12.22 -0.41 -8.84
N TYR A 40 -12.46 -1.67 -9.18
CA TYR A 40 -13.78 -2.23 -9.40
C TYR A 40 -14.59 -2.34 -8.10
N GLY A 41 -13.93 -2.31 -6.95
CA GLY A 41 -14.59 -2.42 -5.66
C GLY A 41 -15.21 -3.80 -5.44
N ARG A 42 -16.34 -3.86 -4.72
CA ARG A 42 -17.02 -5.10 -4.32
C ARG A 42 -17.87 -5.65 -5.46
N PHE A 43 -17.22 -6.10 -6.51
CA PHE A 43 -17.86 -6.56 -7.76
C PHE A 43 -18.91 -7.65 -7.55
N ASP A 44 -18.62 -8.60 -6.69
CA ASP A 44 -19.53 -9.72 -6.39
C ASP A 44 -20.81 -9.28 -5.65
N GLN A 45 -20.83 -8.08 -5.05
CA GLN A 45 -21.99 -7.55 -4.35
C GLN A 45 -22.92 -6.79 -5.31
N TYR A 46 -22.40 -5.76 -5.99
CA TYR A 46 -23.25 -4.90 -6.81
C TYR A 46 -23.67 -5.55 -8.14
N MET A 47 -23.01 -6.61 -8.59
CA MET A 47 -23.37 -7.36 -9.79
C MET A 47 -24.29 -8.56 -9.51
N LEU A 48 -24.51 -8.90 -8.23
CA LEU A 48 -25.24 -10.13 -7.86
C LEU A 48 -26.68 -10.15 -8.37
N ASP A 49 -27.41 -9.05 -8.21
CA ASP A 49 -28.83 -8.97 -8.61
C ASP A 49 -28.99 -9.19 -10.12
N LEU A 50 -28.13 -8.61 -10.94
CA LEU A 50 -28.17 -8.82 -12.41
C LEU A 50 -27.84 -10.27 -12.77
N TYR A 51 -26.86 -10.86 -12.11
CA TYR A 51 -26.50 -12.25 -12.30
C TYR A 51 -27.64 -13.19 -11.95
N GLU A 52 -28.24 -13.06 -10.76
CA GLU A 52 -29.33 -13.92 -10.30
C GLU A 52 -30.58 -13.78 -11.15
N GLN A 53 -30.92 -12.57 -11.59
CA GLN A 53 -32.05 -12.31 -12.48
C GLN A 53 -31.85 -13.02 -13.82
N ASP A 54 -30.66 -12.97 -14.43
CA ASP A 54 -30.40 -13.56 -15.72
C ASP A 54 -30.31 -15.09 -15.65
N ILE A 55 -29.73 -15.64 -14.57
CA ILE A 55 -29.81 -17.08 -14.30
C ILE A 55 -31.26 -17.53 -14.17
N LYS A 56 -32.07 -16.80 -13.40
CA LYS A 56 -33.50 -17.14 -13.21
C LYS A 56 -34.32 -17.07 -14.51
N LYS A 57 -33.99 -16.12 -15.39
CA LYS A 57 -34.64 -15.99 -16.72
C LYS A 57 -34.13 -17.03 -17.71
N GLY A 58 -33.08 -17.79 -17.43
CA GLY A 58 -32.46 -18.75 -18.32
C GLY A 58 -31.69 -18.13 -19.50
N ILE A 59 -31.37 -16.82 -19.43
CA ILE A 59 -30.60 -16.12 -20.46
C ILE A 59 -29.08 -16.12 -20.17
N LEU A 60 -28.69 -16.54 -18.98
CA LEU A 60 -27.30 -16.68 -18.57
C LEU A 60 -27.11 -18.07 -17.93
N THR A 61 -25.97 -18.71 -18.24
CA THR A 61 -25.50 -19.91 -17.51
C THR A 61 -24.29 -19.53 -16.65
N LYS A 62 -23.94 -20.41 -15.71
CA LYS A 62 -22.76 -20.24 -14.88
C LYS A 62 -21.48 -20.18 -15.72
N GLU A 63 -21.39 -21.02 -16.74
CA GLU A 63 -20.27 -21.11 -17.68
C GLU A 63 -20.13 -19.83 -18.49
N ASN A 64 -21.23 -19.29 -19.03
CA ASN A 64 -21.22 -18.02 -19.75
C ASN A 64 -20.87 -16.84 -18.83
N ALA A 65 -21.33 -16.85 -17.59
CA ALA A 65 -20.91 -15.81 -16.62
C ALA A 65 -19.41 -15.87 -16.32
N LEU A 66 -18.86 -17.07 -16.15
CA LEU A 66 -17.42 -17.26 -15.98
C LEU A 66 -16.63 -16.75 -17.20
N GLU A 67 -17.12 -17.04 -18.41
CA GLU A 67 -16.52 -16.56 -19.66
C GLU A 67 -16.50 -15.01 -19.72
N ILE A 68 -17.63 -14.36 -19.41
CA ILE A 68 -17.74 -12.89 -19.39
C ILE A 68 -16.75 -12.28 -18.39
N ILE A 69 -16.69 -12.81 -17.16
CA ILE A 69 -15.76 -12.31 -16.12
C ILE A 69 -14.31 -12.52 -16.59
N THR A 70 -14.01 -13.69 -17.17
CA THR A 70 -12.67 -14.00 -17.68
C THR A 70 -12.25 -13.03 -18.78
N HIS A 71 -13.14 -12.72 -19.73
CA HIS A 71 -12.91 -11.71 -20.76
C HIS A 71 -12.67 -10.32 -20.17
N MET A 72 -13.46 -9.91 -19.17
CA MET A 72 -13.25 -8.63 -18.49
C MET A 72 -11.86 -8.55 -17.84
N PHE A 73 -11.37 -9.63 -17.22
CA PHE A 73 -10.03 -9.68 -16.64
C PHE A 73 -8.94 -9.60 -17.71
N LEU A 74 -9.08 -10.32 -18.82
CA LEU A 74 -8.17 -10.25 -19.96
C LEU A 74 -8.11 -8.83 -20.55
N MET A 75 -9.26 -8.20 -20.75
CA MET A 75 -9.34 -6.83 -21.26
C MET A 75 -8.71 -5.83 -20.28
N ASN A 76 -8.94 -5.98 -18.98
CA ASN A 76 -8.28 -5.14 -17.96
C ASN A 76 -6.76 -5.30 -17.98
N SER A 77 -6.27 -6.52 -18.12
CA SER A 77 -4.82 -6.80 -18.18
C SER A 77 -4.17 -6.26 -19.47
N SER A 78 -4.94 -5.98 -20.52
CA SER A 78 -4.44 -5.36 -21.75
C SER A 78 -4.29 -3.83 -21.65
N CYS A 79 -4.84 -3.22 -20.60
CA CYS A 79 -4.76 -1.79 -20.37
C CYS A 79 -3.36 -1.39 -19.91
N ASN A 80 -2.88 -0.28 -20.42
CA ASN A 80 -1.57 0.28 -20.08
C ASN A 80 -1.68 1.75 -19.73
N LYS A 81 -0.72 2.26 -18.98
CA LYS A 81 -0.57 3.68 -18.71
C LYS A 81 0.84 4.18 -19.01
N VAL A 82 0.92 5.45 -19.39
CA VAL A 82 2.18 6.13 -19.59
C VAL A 82 2.80 6.50 -18.26
N ARG A 83 4.08 6.19 -18.06
CA ARG A 83 4.82 6.49 -16.82
C ARG A 83 6.10 7.26 -17.13
N PRO A 84 6.52 8.19 -16.26
CA PRO A 84 7.85 8.76 -16.32
C PRO A 84 8.93 7.67 -16.22
N TYR A 85 10.06 7.90 -16.87
CA TYR A 85 11.20 6.97 -16.85
C TYR A 85 11.59 6.52 -15.45
N GLY A 86 11.70 7.46 -14.50
CA GLY A 86 12.01 7.16 -13.11
C GLY A 86 10.99 6.23 -12.46
N HIS A 87 9.69 6.44 -12.71
CA HIS A 87 8.63 5.58 -12.21
C HIS A 87 8.70 4.18 -12.83
N THR A 88 8.95 4.08 -14.15
CA THR A 88 9.06 2.80 -14.85
C THR A 88 10.19 1.93 -14.30
N ARG A 89 11.28 2.53 -13.85
CA ARG A 89 12.41 1.79 -13.27
C ARG A 89 12.08 1.04 -11.99
N PHE A 90 11.23 1.58 -11.13
CA PHE A 90 10.87 0.93 -9.86
C PHE A 90 9.51 0.24 -9.88
N SER A 91 8.63 0.53 -10.83
CA SER A 91 7.31 -0.08 -10.98
C SER A 91 7.21 -0.78 -12.33
N GLN A 92 7.85 -1.93 -12.44
CA GLN A 92 7.87 -2.73 -13.66
C GLN A 92 6.58 -3.53 -13.85
N GLY A 93 6.31 -3.97 -15.07
CA GLY A 93 5.23 -4.90 -15.39
C GLY A 93 3.84 -4.28 -15.57
N TYR A 94 3.74 -2.97 -15.78
CA TYR A 94 2.49 -2.25 -16.09
C TYR A 94 1.35 -2.38 -15.06
N PRO A 95 1.60 -2.43 -13.75
CA PRO A 95 0.53 -2.57 -12.79
C PRO A 95 -0.38 -1.34 -12.82
N LEU A 96 -1.69 -1.57 -12.95
CA LEU A 96 -2.73 -0.55 -12.85
C LEU A 96 -3.21 -0.42 -11.41
N TYR A 97 -3.08 -1.50 -10.65
CA TYR A 97 -3.63 -1.67 -9.30
C TYR A 97 -5.15 -1.49 -9.27
N SER A 98 -5.84 -2.03 -10.28
CA SER A 98 -7.30 -2.00 -10.42
C SER A 98 -7.92 -3.08 -9.55
N ASN A 99 -8.12 -2.79 -8.27
CA ASN A 99 -8.53 -3.79 -7.30
C ASN A 99 -9.99 -4.25 -7.53
N LEU A 100 -10.19 -5.57 -7.64
CA LEU A 100 -11.49 -6.22 -7.62
C LEU A 100 -11.61 -7.05 -6.35
N VAL A 101 -12.68 -6.83 -5.60
CA VAL A 101 -12.85 -7.36 -4.25
C VAL A 101 -14.04 -8.31 -4.18
N VAL A 102 -13.86 -9.43 -3.48
CA VAL A 102 -14.93 -10.41 -3.24
C VAL A 102 -15.06 -10.79 -1.77
N GLY A 103 -16.25 -11.23 -1.37
CA GLY A 103 -16.55 -11.69 -0.02
C GLY A 103 -16.62 -10.60 1.05
N GLY A 104 -16.39 -10.99 2.29
CA GLY A 104 -16.40 -10.12 3.46
C GLY A 104 -17.77 -9.77 4.01
N LEU A 105 -17.79 -9.03 5.12
CA LEU A 105 -19.02 -8.59 5.75
C LEU A 105 -19.76 -7.55 4.90
N MET A 106 -21.07 -7.67 4.90
CA MET A 106 -22.01 -6.68 4.35
C MET A 106 -22.27 -5.57 5.39
N PRO A 107 -22.82 -4.39 4.98
CA PRO A 107 -23.23 -3.33 5.92
C PRO A 107 -24.20 -3.80 7.00
N ASN A 108 -25.01 -4.82 6.74
CA ASN A 108 -25.91 -5.45 7.70
C ASN A 108 -25.23 -6.45 8.64
N GLY A 109 -23.91 -6.63 8.53
CA GLY A 109 -23.10 -7.56 9.34
C GLY A 109 -23.19 -9.03 8.95
N LYS A 110 -23.86 -9.37 7.84
CA LYS A 110 -23.91 -10.74 7.32
C LYS A 110 -22.72 -11.00 6.39
N ASP A 111 -22.37 -12.29 6.23
CA ASP A 111 -21.41 -12.72 5.23
C ASP A 111 -21.88 -12.37 3.81
N GLY A 112 -21.01 -11.80 3.01
CA GLY A 112 -21.28 -11.40 1.63
C GLY A 112 -20.77 -12.40 0.59
N THR A 113 -20.19 -13.52 1.00
CA THR A 113 -19.73 -14.56 0.06
C THR A 113 -20.90 -15.13 -0.73
N ASN A 114 -20.80 -15.11 -2.04
CA ASN A 114 -21.89 -15.55 -2.95
C ASN A 114 -21.31 -16.25 -4.19
N THR A 115 -22.16 -16.66 -5.12
CA THR A 115 -21.77 -17.40 -6.33
C THR A 115 -20.75 -16.62 -7.16
N LEU A 116 -20.91 -15.30 -7.31
CA LEU A 116 -19.96 -14.47 -8.05
C LEU A 116 -18.59 -14.42 -7.38
N SER A 117 -18.52 -14.49 -6.05
CA SER A 117 -17.23 -14.56 -5.34
C SER A 117 -16.40 -15.75 -5.83
N TYR A 118 -17.03 -16.92 -5.98
CA TYR A 118 -16.36 -18.13 -6.48
C TYR A 118 -16.05 -18.05 -7.97
N LEU A 119 -16.95 -17.47 -8.79
CA LEU A 119 -16.69 -17.28 -10.22
C LEU A 119 -15.51 -16.35 -10.49
N CYS A 120 -15.37 -15.27 -9.71
CA CYS A 120 -14.22 -14.37 -9.80
C CYS A 120 -12.90 -15.07 -9.40
N ILE A 121 -12.93 -15.92 -8.37
CA ILE A 121 -11.76 -16.74 -7.99
C ILE A 121 -11.38 -17.70 -9.13
N GLU A 122 -12.37 -18.34 -9.73
CA GLU A 122 -12.16 -19.27 -10.85
C GLU A 122 -11.63 -18.54 -12.10
N ALA A 123 -12.20 -17.39 -12.46
CA ALA A 123 -11.72 -16.55 -13.56
C ALA A 123 -10.25 -16.12 -13.35
N MET A 124 -9.89 -15.70 -12.14
CA MET A 124 -8.51 -15.36 -11.81
C MET A 124 -7.59 -16.59 -11.93
N HIS A 125 -8.05 -17.76 -11.52
CA HIS A 125 -7.28 -19.00 -11.68
C HIS A 125 -7.03 -19.35 -13.15
N LEU A 126 -8.04 -19.16 -14.00
CA LEU A 126 -7.93 -19.40 -15.45
C LEU A 126 -6.98 -18.41 -16.13
N CYS A 127 -7.08 -17.13 -15.77
CA CYS A 127 -6.27 -16.08 -16.37
C CYS A 127 -4.82 -16.07 -15.84
N SER A 128 -4.64 -16.25 -14.55
CA SER A 128 -3.34 -16.13 -13.85
C SER A 128 -2.57 -14.85 -14.23
N LEU A 129 -3.27 -13.73 -14.31
CA LEU A 129 -2.75 -12.42 -14.72
C LEU A 129 -2.47 -11.52 -13.51
N ALA A 130 -1.67 -10.48 -13.71
CA ALA A 130 -1.37 -9.50 -12.67
C ALA A 130 -2.52 -8.50 -12.42
N GLU A 131 -3.44 -8.38 -13.36
CA GLU A 131 -4.61 -7.50 -13.30
C GLU A 131 -5.90 -8.25 -13.70
N PRO A 132 -7.02 -7.91 -13.08
CA PRO A 132 -7.17 -6.95 -11.98
C PRO A 132 -6.40 -7.37 -10.73
N ASN A 133 -5.93 -6.41 -9.93
CA ASN A 133 -5.39 -6.72 -8.60
C ASN A 133 -6.53 -7.33 -7.76
N PHE A 134 -6.43 -8.60 -7.44
CA PHE A 134 -7.55 -9.37 -6.90
C PHE A 134 -7.45 -9.53 -5.38
N SER A 135 -8.51 -9.14 -4.68
CA SER A 135 -8.57 -9.18 -3.22
C SER A 135 -9.78 -9.95 -2.72
N ALA A 136 -9.60 -10.65 -1.61
CA ALA A 136 -10.67 -11.35 -0.91
C ALA A 136 -10.77 -10.86 0.52
N ARG A 137 -11.96 -10.42 0.92
CA ARG A 137 -12.28 -10.07 2.30
C ARG A 137 -12.83 -11.29 3.01
N TYR A 138 -12.36 -11.52 4.23
CA TYR A 138 -12.82 -12.63 5.07
C TYR A 138 -12.98 -12.18 6.51
N HIS A 139 -13.78 -12.92 7.27
CA HIS A 139 -14.02 -12.74 8.70
C HIS A 139 -14.06 -14.09 9.41
N LYS A 140 -14.11 -14.09 10.73
CA LYS A 140 -14.06 -15.32 11.54
C LYS A 140 -15.12 -16.38 11.16
N ASP A 141 -16.28 -15.93 10.69
CA ASP A 141 -17.41 -16.80 10.32
C ASP A 141 -17.53 -16.99 8.79
N SER A 142 -16.52 -16.62 8.00
CA SER A 142 -16.51 -16.84 6.54
C SER A 142 -16.64 -18.33 6.21
N PRO A 143 -17.38 -18.69 5.13
CA PRO A 143 -17.48 -20.07 4.70
C PRO A 143 -16.10 -20.69 4.47
N ARG A 144 -15.87 -21.86 5.11
CA ARG A 144 -14.59 -22.57 4.95
C ARG A 144 -14.28 -22.86 3.48
N SER A 145 -15.28 -23.19 2.67
CA SER A 145 -15.14 -23.40 1.22
C SER A 145 -14.58 -22.16 0.48
N PHE A 146 -14.97 -20.96 0.91
CA PHE A 146 -14.45 -19.71 0.34
C PHE A 146 -12.96 -19.50 0.68
N VAL A 147 -12.59 -19.66 1.94
CA VAL A 147 -11.20 -19.56 2.37
C VAL A 147 -10.32 -20.61 1.69
N GLU A 148 -10.83 -21.86 1.57
CA GLU A 148 -10.14 -22.93 0.83
C GLU A 148 -9.99 -22.62 -0.67
N ALA A 149 -10.98 -22.00 -1.32
CA ALA A 149 -10.90 -21.57 -2.71
C ALA A 149 -9.81 -20.49 -2.90
N CYS A 150 -9.77 -19.50 -2.02
CA CYS A 150 -8.71 -18.49 -1.99
C CYS A 150 -7.33 -19.14 -1.80
N ALA A 151 -7.18 -20.03 -0.82
CA ALA A 151 -5.92 -20.74 -0.55
C ALA A 151 -5.45 -21.59 -1.74
N LYS A 152 -6.38 -22.23 -2.46
CA LYS A 152 -6.06 -22.97 -3.70
C LYS A 152 -5.51 -22.05 -4.79
N LEU A 153 -6.11 -20.87 -4.95
CA LEU A 153 -5.63 -19.88 -5.91
C LEU A 153 -4.23 -19.35 -5.51
N ILE A 154 -4.02 -18.97 -4.25
CA ILE A 154 -2.71 -18.53 -3.73
C ILE A 154 -1.63 -19.59 -3.99
N ARG A 155 -1.95 -20.87 -3.79
CA ARG A 155 -1.01 -21.98 -3.99
C ARG A 155 -0.52 -22.12 -5.44
N THR A 156 -1.22 -21.55 -6.43
CA THR A 156 -0.75 -21.55 -7.83
C THR A 156 0.48 -20.68 -8.06
N GLY A 157 0.80 -19.79 -7.12
CA GLY A 157 1.91 -18.85 -7.23
C GLY A 157 1.57 -17.56 -7.98
N CYS A 158 0.29 -17.31 -8.32
CA CYS A 158 -0.13 -16.07 -8.99
C CYS A 158 -0.06 -14.82 -8.08
N GLY A 159 0.20 -15.01 -6.77
CA GLY A 159 0.27 -13.91 -5.79
C GLY A 159 -1.07 -13.34 -5.36
N MET A 160 -2.17 -13.92 -5.77
CA MET A 160 -3.55 -13.45 -5.50
C MET A 160 -4.43 -14.60 -4.99
N PRO A 161 -5.53 -14.27 -4.28
CA PRO A 161 -5.98 -12.97 -3.81
C PRO A 161 -5.14 -12.42 -2.64
N SER A 162 -5.07 -11.09 -2.53
CA SER A 162 -4.67 -10.45 -1.27
C SER A 162 -5.79 -10.65 -0.25
N MET A 163 -5.45 -11.19 0.92
CA MET A 163 -6.44 -11.55 1.95
C MET A 163 -6.60 -10.42 2.97
N PHE A 164 -7.82 -9.89 3.13
CA PHE A 164 -8.14 -8.82 4.07
C PHE A 164 -9.07 -9.31 5.18
N HIS A 165 -8.60 -9.18 6.43
CA HIS A 165 -9.36 -9.59 7.61
C HIS A 165 -10.29 -8.46 8.07
N ASP A 166 -11.60 -8.69 7.98
CA ASP A 166 -12.61 -7.65 8.23
C ASP A 166 -12.57 -7.10 9.65
N GLU A 167 -12.41 -7.94 10.67
CA GLU A 167 -12.36 -7.47 12.05
C GLU A 167 -11.23 -6.46 12.27
N THR A 168 -10.08 -6.68 11.64
CA THR A 168 -8.93 -5.76 11.74
C THR A 168 -9.15 -4.49 10.92
N ALA A 169 -9.56 -4.63 9.66
CA ALA A 169 -9.74 -3.49 8.76
C ALA A 169 -10.87 -2.57 9.24
N VAL A 170 -12.01 -3.15 9.64
CA VAL A 170 -13.16 -2.38 10.16
C VAL A 170 -12.81 -1.69 11.47
N ALA A 171 -12.10 -2.36 12.39
CA ALA A 171 -11.65 -1.73 13.63
C ALA A 171 -10.72 -0.54 13.36
N GLY A 172 -9.81 -0.66 12.39
CA GLY A 172 -8.96 0.44 11.94
C GLY A 172 -9.76 1.64 11.42
N LEU A 173 -10.72 1.39 10.53
CA LEU A 173 -11.57 2.44 9.97
C LEU A 173 -12.45 3.12 11.01
N LEU A 174 -13.01 2.35 11.96
CA LEU A 174 -13.76 2.90 13.10
C LEU A 174 -12.88 3.79 13.99
N SER A 175 -11.63 3.41 14.22
CA SER A 175 -10.69 4.22 15.01
C SER A 175 -10.37 5.56 14.35
N LEU A 176 -10.51 5.64 13.02
CA LEU A 176 -10.38 6.86 12.24
C LEU A 176 -11.67 7.70 12.21
N GLY A 177 -12.72 7.28 12.90
CA GLY A 177 -14.01 7.99 12.97
C GLY A 177 -14.95 7.73 11.79
N ILE A 178 -14.69 6.72 10.96
CA ILE A 178 -15.59 6.32 9.87
C ILE A 178 -16.79 5.58 10.47
N PRO A 179 -18.05 5.94 10.13
CA PRO A 179 -19.22 5.25 10.61
C PRO A 179 -19.21 3.75 10.28
N LYS A 180 -19.81 2.95 11.16
CA LYS A 180 -19.77 1.48 11.07
C LYS A 180 -20.31 0.94 9.74
N GLU A 181 -21.38 1.52 9.21
CA GLU A 181 -21.97 1.10 7.93
C GLU A 181 -20.99 1.32 6.77
N ASP A 182 -20.29 2.45 6.76
CA ASP A 182 -19.27 2.77 5.76
C ASP A 182 -18.00 1.93 5.96
N ALA A 183 -17.59 1.74 7.21
CA ALA A 183 -16.45 0.87 7.54
C ALA A 183 -16.68 -0.58 7.12
N LEU A 184 -17.90 -1.12 7.25
CA LEU A 184 -18.26 -2.46 6.80
C LEU A 184 -18.28 -2.59 5.27
N ASP A 185 -18.49 -1.48 4.56
CA ASP A 185 -18.49 -1.45 3.09
C ASP A 185 -17.12 -1.13 2.48
N TYR A 186 -16.05 -1.16 3.26
CA TYR A 186 -14.72 -0.88 2.75
C TYR A 186 -14.30 -1.82 1.61
N CYS A 187 -13.46 -1.32 0.74
CA CYS A 187 -12.70 -2.16 -0.20
C CYS A 187 -11.22 -1.77 -0.20
N PRO A 188 -10.33 -2.70 -0.51
CA PRO A 188 -8.96 -2.37 -0.89
C PRO A 188 -8.92 -1.48 -2.13
N ILE A 189 -8.05 -0.49 -2.10
CA ILE A 189 -7.78 0.45 -3.19
C ILE A 189 -6.31 0.28 -3.58
N GLY A 190 -6.01 0.32 -4.85
CA GLY A 190 -4.63 0.23 -5.31
C GLY A 190 -3.98 -1.07 -4.87
N CYS A 191 -2.88 -0.97 -4.11
CA CYS A 191 -2.15 -2.13 -3.64
C CYS A 191 -2.86 -2.82 -2.47
N VAL A 192 -3.06 -2.07 -1.35
CA VAL A 192 -3.58 -2.62 -0.08
C VAL A 192 -4.32 -1.57 0.76
N GLU A 193 -4.44 -0.36 0.30
CA GLU A 193 -5.08 0.75 1.01
C GLU A 193 -6.57 0.45 1.19
N THR A 194 -7.11 0.78 2.37
CA THR A 194 -8.54 0.59 2.62
C THR A 194 -9.30 1.89 2.43
N GLY A 195 -10.39 1.84 1.68
CA GLY A 195 -11.24 2.99 1.44
C GLY A 195 -12.71 2.63 1.36
N VAL A 196 -13.58 3.63 1.33
CA VAL A 196 -15.04 3.44 1.21
C VAL A 196 -15.47 3.79 -0.21
N PRO A 197 -15.99 2.82 -0.99
CA PRO A 197 -16.37 3.03 -2.39
C PRO A 197 -17.28 4.24 -2.57
N GLY A 198 -16.98 5.09 -3.56
CA GLY A 198 -17.76 6.26 -3.89
C GLY A 198 -17.77 7.38 -2.84
N LYS A 199 -17.05 7.24 -1.71
CA LYS A 199 -17.04 8.23 -0.61
C LYS A 199 -15.64 8.76 -0.28
N TYR A 200 -14.59 8.04 -0.69
CA TYR A 200 -13.18 8.40 -0.48
C TYR A 200 -12.66 9.29 -1.61
N GLY A 201 -11.79 10.22 -1.26
CA GLY A 201 -10.97 10.94 -2.23
C GLY A 201 -9.92 10.03 -2.87
N HIS A 202 -9.43 10.44 -4.04
CA HIS A 202 -8.51 9.64 -4.86
C HIS A 202 -7.05 9.65 -4.35
N ARG A 203 -6.80 10.06 -3.11
CA ARG A 203 -5.45 10.23 -2.56
C ARG A 203 -5.11 9.28 -1.43
N ALA A 204 -5.88 8.22 -1.31
CA ALA A 204 -5.61 7.18 -0.30
C ALA A 204 -4.26 6.48 -0.52
N THR A 205 -3.66 6.57 -1.71
CA THR A 205 -2.37 5.96 -2.05
C THR A 205 -1.16 6.82 -1.72
N GLY A 206 -1.34 8.04 -1.23
CA GLY A 206 -0.25 8.95 -0.89
C GLY A 206 0.52 9.51 -2.11
N MET A 207 1.24 10.59 -1.91
CA MET A 207 2.02 11.27 -2.95
C MET A 207 3.52 11.20 -2.69
N THR A 208 3.92 10.89 -1.46
CA THR A 208 5.31 10.82 -1.05
C THR A 208 5.67 9.44 -0.48
N TYR A 209 6.93 9.08 -0.68
CA TYR A 209 7.52 7.84 -0.18
C TYR A 209 8.63 8.19 0.81
N VAL A 210 8.56 7.65 2.02
CA VAL A 210 9.60 7.82 3.04
C VAL A 210 10.33 6.51 3.25
N ASN A 211 11.59 6.45 2.86
CA ASN A 211 12.45 5.30 3.11
C ASN A 211 13.05 5.40 4.52
N TRP A 212 12.45 4.70 5.47
CA TRP A 212 12.89 4.70 6.86
C TRP A 212 14.29 4.10 7.05
N GLY A 213 14.67 3.13 6.23
CA GLY A 213 16.03 2.62 6.25
C GLY A 213 17.06 3.70 5.90
N LYS A 214 16.73 4.55 4.92
CA LYS A 214 17.56 5.70 4.54
C LYS A 214 17.59 6.77 5.63
N VAL A 215 16.45 7.02 6.27
CA VAL A 215 16.39 7.94 7.45
C VAL A 215 17.29 7.44 8.57
N LEU A 216 17.28 6.14 8.87
CA LEU A 216 18.18 5.54 9.84
C LEU A 216 19.65 5.72 9.45
N GLU A 217 19.99 5.48 8.19
CA GLU A 217 21.36 5.68 7.69
C GLU A 217 21.83 7.13 7.86
N ILE A 218 21.02 8.10 7.45
CA ILE A 218 21.33 9.53 7.60
C ILE A 218 21.50 9.89 9.07
N MET A 219 20.67 9.38 9.95
CA MET A 219 20.78 9.56 11.39
C MET A 219 22.13 9.06 11.93
N LEU A 220 22.52 7.85 11.56
CA LEU A 220 23.79 7.24 11.97
C LEU A 220 24.99 8.04 11.44
N HIS A 221 24.84 8.74 10.32
CA HIS A 221 25.85 9.63 9.72
C HIS A 221 25.69 11.10 10.11
N ASN A 222 25.18 11.38 11.31
CA ASN A 222 25.05 12.74 11.84
C ASN A 222 24.30 13.72 10.90
N GLY A 223 23.20 13.22 10.30
CA GLY A 223 22.37 14.00 9.38
C GLY A 223 22.89 14.09 7.95
N TYR A 224 24.03 13.50 7.68
CA TYR A 224 24.66 13.49 6.37
C TYR A 224 24.15 12.33 5.53
N ASP A 225 23.68 12.60 4.33
CA ASP A 225 23.36 11.56 3.36
C ASP A 225 24.59 11.23 2.52
N PRO A 226 25.21 10.06 2.68
CA PRO A 226 26.42 9.69 1.95
C PRO A 226 26.22 9.60 0.43
N ALA A 227 24.98 9.40 -0.05
CA ALA A 227 24.70 9.29 -1.49
C ALA A 227 24.62 10.65 -2.18
N SER A 228 23.98 11.63 -1.58
CA SER A 228 23.80 12.97 -2.15
C SER A 228 24.86 13.99 -1.72
N GLY A 229 25.58 13.71 -0.65
CA GLY A 229 26.50 14.68 -0.05
C GLY A 229 25.81 15.80 0.73
N ILE A 230 24.49 15.68 0.99
CA ILE A 230 23.70 16.72 1.67
C ILE A 230 23.58 16.38 3.15
N ARG A 231 23.77 17.38 3.99
CA ARG A 231 23.52 17.31 5.43
C ARG A 231 22.31 18.16 5.79
N MET A 232 21.21 17.52 6.23
CA MET A 232 19.95 18.23 6.47
C MET A 232 19.70 18.52 7.96
N LEU A 233 19.88 17.51 8.82
CA LEU A 233 19.62 17.61 10.25
C LEU A 233 20.80 17.02 11.00
N PRO A 234 21.77 17.82 11.47
CA PRO A 234 22.86 17.32 12.31
C PRO A 234 22.32 16.92 13.69
N TYR A 235 22.68 15.72 14.15
CA TYR A 235 22.37 15.26 15.51
C TYR A 235 23.26 15.93 16.53
N THR A 236 24.52 16.10 16.18
CA THR A 236 25.52 16.83 17.00
C THR A 236 26.15 17.97 16.21
N ALA A 237 26.68 18.95 16.90
CA ALA A 237 27.43 20.05 16.27
C ALA A 237 28.80 19.62 15.71
N SER A 238 29.22 18.39 15.98
CA SER A 238 30.49 17.85 15.47
C SER A 238 30.44 17.72 13.94
N GLU A 239 31.59 17.95 13.31
CA GLU A 239 31.81 17.65 11.88
C GLU A 239 32.10 16.18 11.62
N GLU A 240 32.12 15.33 12.65
CA GLU A 240 32.33 13.90 12.49
C GLU A 240 31.21 13.28 11.63
N ALA A 241 31.60 12.39 10.75
CA ALA A 241 30.70 11.72 9.82
C ALA A 241 29.79 10.67 10.49
N PHE A 242 29.99 10.40 11.78
CA PHE A 242 29.26 9.38 12.51
C PHE A 242 28.86 9.86 13.89
N VAL A 243 27.74 9.32 14.40
CA VAL A 243 27.32 9.53 15.79
C VAL A 243 27.72 8.32 16.62
N ASP A 244 28.54 8.54 17.64
CA ASP A 244 28.93 7.49 18.59
C ASP A 244 27.93 7.43 19.75
N PHE A 245 26.78 6.82 19.50
CA PHE A 245 25.73 6.61 20.49
C PHE A 245 26.25 5.76 21.66
N GLN A 246 26.03 6.21 22.89
CA GLN A 246 26.57 5.57 24.08
C GLN A 246 25.65 4.45 24.62
N ASN A 247 24.38 4.47 24.28
CA ASN A 247 23.41 3.46 24.68
C ASN A 247 22.22 3.41 23.72
N TYR A 248 21.41 2.35 23.86
CA TYR A 248 20.26 2.13 23.00
C TYR A 248 19.16 3.20 23.15
N GLU A 249 18.96 3.75 24.34
CA GLU A 249 17.94 4.79 24.56
C GLU A 249 18.29 6.08 23.81
N GLU A 250 19.53 6.48 23.80
CA GLU A 250 20.00 7.62 23.01
C GLU A 250 19.76 7.39 21.51
N LEU A 251 20.14 6.23 21.00
CA LEU A 251 19.88 5.83 19.61
C LEU A 251 18.38 5.86 19.28
N TRP A 252 17.53 5.37 20.19
CA TRP A 252 16.09 5.34 20.03
C TRP A 252 15.46 6.74 20.00
N GLN A 253 15.91 7.66 20.87
CA GLN A 253 15.45 9.04 20.86
C GLN A 253 15.89 9.78 19.59
N ALA A 254 17.11 9.55 19.13
CA ALA A 254 17.58 10.07 17.84
C ALA A 254 16.69 9.56 16.70
N TRP A 255 16.37 8.27 16.68
CA TRP A 255 15.44 7.69 15.67
C TRP A 255 14.10 8.44 15.64
N LYS A 256 13.47 8.66 16.79
CA LYS A 256 12.19 9.40 16.86
C LYS A 256 12.31 10.83 16.34
N THR A 257 13.41 11.50 16.62
CA THR A 257 13.68 12.86 16.15
C THR A 257 13.80 12.91 14.62
N TYR A 258 14.54 11.99 14.04
CA TYR A 258 14.72 11.92 12.58
C TYR A 258 13.45 11.46 11.88
N LEU A 259 12.75 10.48 12.43
CA LEU A 259 11.46 10.03 11.92
C LEU A 259 10.46 11.19 11.84
N LYS A 260 10.36 11.99 12.92
CA LYS A 260 9.49 13.18 12.92
C LYS A 260 9.90 14.19 11.86
N PHE A 261 11.18 14.54 11.78
CA PHE A 261 11.68 15.53 10.83
C PHE A 261 11.35 15.14 9.36
N TYR A 262 11.63 13.92 8.96
CA TYR A 262 11.34 13.46 7.61
C TYR A 262 9.84 13.24 7.34
N SER A 263 9.08 12.91 8.38
CA SER A 263 7.61 12.85 8.28
C SER A 263 7.01 14.25 8.11
N ASP A 264 7.51 15.26 8.81
CA ASP A 264 7.09 16.66 8.65
C ASP A 264 7.32 17.13 7.20
N ILE A 265 8.49 16.84 6.62
CA ILE A 265 8.80 17.16 5.22
C ILE A 265 7.84 16.43 4.28
N SER A 266 7.60 15.14 4.50
CA SER A 266 6.70 14.34 3.67
C SER A 266 5.28 14.91 3.68
N VAL A 267 4.74 15.26 4.85
CA VAL A 267 3.39 15.87 4.97
C VAL A 267 3.33 17.23 4.25
N GLN A 268 4.37 18.04 4.34
CA GLN A 268 4.45 19.32 3.62
C GLN A 268 4.50 19.11 2.09
N CYS A 269 5.27 18.15 1.61
CA CYS A 269 5.30 17.79 0.20
C CYS A 269 3.92 17.30 -0.28
N ASP A 270 3.26 16.44 0.48
CA ASP A 270 1.90 15.99 0.16
C ASP A 270 0.92 17.16 0.08
N ALA A 271 1.00 18.12 1.01
CA ALA A 271 0.14 19.30 0.98
C ALA A 271 0.37 20.17 -0.27
N ILE A 272 1.63 20.35 -0.68
CA ILE A 272 1.98 21.11 -1.89
C ILE A 272 1.44 20.40 -3.14
N CYS A 273 1.66 19.09 -3.24
CA CYS A 273 1.15 18.29 -4.35
C CYS A 273 -0.39 18.35 -4.41
N ASP A 274 -1.03 18.22 -3.27
CA ASP A 274 -2.47 18.26 -3.12
C ASP A 274 -3.08 19.60 -3.57
N ALA A 275 -2.49 20.71 -3.15
CA ALA A 275 -2.89 22.05 -3.59
C ALA A 275 -2.70 22.22 -5.11
N SER A 276 -1.63 21.67 -5.68
CA SER A 276 -1.35 21.74 -7.10
C SER A 276 -2.35 20.91 -7.91
N LEU A 277 -2.65 19.68 -7.47
CA LEU A 277 -3.62 18.80 -8.13
C LEU A 277 -5.04 19.40 -8.13
N ALA A 278 -5.44 20.06 -7.05
CA ALA A 278 -6.73 20.73 -7.00
C ALA A 278 -6.90 21.82 -8.07
N VAL A 279 -5.81 22.41 -8.54
CA VAL A 279 -5.81 23.47 -9.57
C VAL A 279 -5.63 22.93 -10.97
N TYR A 280 -4.72 21.96 -11.15
CA TYR A 280 -4.23 21.57 -12.48
C TYR A 280 -4.76 20.21 -12.97
N ASP A 281 -5.37 19.41 -12.10
CA ASP A 281 -5.77 18.04 -12.43
C ASP A 281 -7.07 17.67 -11.69
N ALA A 282 -8.17 18.22 -12.17
CA ALA A 282 -9.45 18.26 -11.45
C ALA A 282 -10.23 16.92 -11.46
N ASP A 283 -9.95 15.99 -12.38
CA ASP A 283 -10.67 14.72 -12.60
C ASP A 283 -12.21 14.88 -12.59
N PRO A 284 -12.81 15.63 -13.51
CA PRO A 284 -14.25 15.91 -13.48
C PRO A 284 -15.11 14.67 -13.64
N PHE A 285 -14.74 13.71 -14.49
CA PHE A 285 -15.50 12.47 -14.67
C PHE A 285 -15.47 11.61 -13.40
N ALA A 286 -14.28 11.37 -12.83
CA ALA A 286 -14.15 10.63 -11.59
C ALA A 286 -14.92 11.33 -10.44
N SER A 287 -14.93 12.66 -10.41
CA SER A 287 -15.69 13.46 -9.43
C SER A 287 -17.20 13.23 -9.51
N CYS A 288 -17.74 13.00 -10.70
CA CYS A 288 -19.15 12.67 -10.86
C CYS A 288 -19.56 11.32 -10.25
N LEU A 289 -18.61 10.42 -10.07
CA LEU A 289 -18.82 9.09 -9.47
C LEU A 289 -18.67 9.10 -7.94
N ILE A 290 -18.22 10.22 -7.37
CA ILE A 290 -18.01 10.36 -5.92
C ILE A 290 -19.22 11.03 -5.29
N GLN A 291 -19.77 10.39 -4.25
CA GLN A 291 -20.87 10.92 -3.47
C GLN A 291 -20.49 12.29 -2.87
N ASP A 292 -21.38 13.21 -2.86
CA ASP A 292 -21.26 14.59 -2.39
C ASP A 292 -20.56 15.57 -3.37
N SER A 293 -19.71 15.13 -4.30
CA SER A 293 -19.01 16.03 -5.24
C SER A 293 -19.96 16.90 -6.06
N LEU A 294 -20.95 16.29 -6.71
CA LEU A 294 -21.96 17.03 -7.49
C LEU A 294 -22.79 17.98 -6.61
N LYS A 295 -23.17 17.54 -5.41
CA LYS A 295 -23.93 18.35 -4.46
C LYS A 295 -23.17 19.57 -3.97
N LEU A 296 -21.87 19.41 -3.77
CA LEU A 296 -20.98 20.47 -3.29
C LEU A 296 -20.46 21.36 -4.42
N GLY A 297 -20.60 20.94 -5.69
CA GLY A 297 -20.01 21.62 -6.84
C GLY A 297 -18.49 21.67 -6.76
N LYS A 298 -17.87 20.61 -6.22
CA LYS A 298 -16.41 20.48 -6.03
C LYS A 298 -15.91 19.18 -6.61
N THR A 299 -14.75 19.23 -7.21
CA THR A 299 -14.05 18.01 -7.62
C THR A 299 -13.58 17.21 -6.41
N LEU A 300 -13.30 15.93 -6.62
CA LEU A 300 -12.76 15.08 -5.57
C LEU A 300 -11.43 15.62 -5.01
N LYS A 301 -10.62 16.29 -5.83
CA LYS A 301 -9.34 16.91 -5.45
C LYS A 301 -9.48 18.26 -4.76
N GLU A 302 -10.66 18.90 -4.86
CA GLU A 302 -11.01 20.10 -4.09
C GLU A 302 -11.75 19.79 -2.79
N GLY A 303 -11.83 18.51 -2.40
CA GLY A 303 -12.56 18.07 -1.21
C GLY A 303 -14.05 17.86 -1.45
N GLY A 304 -14.46 17.46 -2.65
CA GLY A 304 -15.82 17.04 -2.98
C GLY A 304 -16.24 15.70 -2.38
N CYS A 305 -15.29 14.88 -1.97
CA CYS A 305 -15.54 13.58 -1.33
C CYS A 305 -15.95 13.73 0.14
N ARG A 306 -16.56 12.67 0.69
CA ARG A 306 -16.93 12.62 2.11
C ARG A 306 -15.73 12.41 3.01
N TYR A 307 -14.87 11.49 2.67
CA TYR A 307 -13.63 11.16 3.39
C TYR A 307 -12.43 11.52 2.53
N ASP A 308 -11.63 12.43 3.03
CA ASP A 308 -10.46 12.95 2.32
C ASP A 308 -9.19 12.64 3.12
N VAL A 309 -8.63 11.47 2.86
CA VAL A 309 -7.45 10.93 3.55
C VAL A 309 -6.28 10.96 2.61
N ILE A 310 -5.14 11.38 3.12
CA ILE A 310 -3.85 11.18 2.48
C ILE A 310 -3.12 10.08 3.25
N SER A 311 -2.71 9.03 2.55
CA SER A 311 -1.88 7.96 3.12
C SER A 311 -0.44 8.14 2.71
N GLN A 312 0.46 8.20 3.68
CA GLN A 312 1.90 8.22 3.42
C GLN A 312 2.43 6.81 3.19
N SER A 313 3.26 6.66 2.18
CA SER A 313 3.94 5.40 1.90
C SER A 313 5.25 5.31 2.67
N ASN A 314 5.33 4.40 3.61
CA ASN A 314 6.51 4.17 4.42
C ASN A 314 7.20 2.87 4.03
N ILE A 315 8.51 2.96 3.79
CA ILE A 315 9.30 1.84 3.28
C ILE A 315 10.30 1.39 4.32
N GLY A 316 10.36 0.08 4.57
CA GLY A 316 11.41 -0.54 5.35
C GLY A 316 11.28 -0.50 6.88
N PRO A 317 10.08 -0.57 7.49
CA PRO A 317 9.95 -0.65 8.95
C PRO A 317 10.67 -1.86 9.54
N SER A 318 10.62 -3.01 8.87
CA SER A 318 11.35 -4.21 9.28
C SER A 318 12.87 -4.05 9.16
N VAL A 319 13.35 -3.33 8.13
CA VAL A 319 14.78 -3.01 7.99
C VAL A 319 15.27 -2.19 9.18
N VAL A 320 14.52 -1.15 9.55
CA VAL A 320 14.85 -0.31 10.72
C VAL A 320 14.81 -1.12 12.00
N GLY A 321 13.72 -1.87 12.25
CA GLY A 321 13.60 -2.67 13.46
C GLY A 321 14.68 -3.74 13.59
N ASN A 322 14.97 -4.46 12.52
CA ASN A 322 16.08 -5.44 12.47
C ASN A 322 17.45 -4.78 12.75
N SER A 323 17.68 -3.58 12.19
CA SER A 323 18.92 -2.84 12.38
C SER A 323 19.06 -2.34 13.82
N LEU A 324 18.00 -1.74 14.37
CA LEU A 324 17.98 -1.30 15.76
C LEU A 324 18.15 -2.46 16.74
N TYR A 325 17.50 -3.62 16.47
CA TYR A 325 17.72 -4.81 17.28
C TYR A 325 19.17 -5.31 17.21
N ALA A 326 19.74 -5.39 16.01
CA ALA A 326 21.12 -5.84 15.84
C ALA A 326 22.10 -4.91 16.57
N ILE A 327 21.90 -3.60 16.51
CA ILE A 327 22.73 -2.62 17.24
C ILE A 327 22.53 -2.80 18.74
N LYS A 328 21.26 -2.82 19.22
CA LYS A 328 20.96 -3.06 20.64
C LYS A 328 21.69 -4.28 21.17
N LYS A 329 21.53 -5.40 20.47
CA LYS A 329 22.05 -6.69 20.92
C LYS A 329 23.55 -6.78 20.82
N LEU A 330 24.13 -6.46 19.67
CA LEU A 330 25.52 -6.74 19.38
C LEU A 330 26.48 -5.63 19.88
N VAL A 331 26.02 -4.38 19.88
CA VAL A 331 26.84 -3.23 20.33
C VAL A 331 26.65 -2.99 21.82
N PHE A 332 25.42 -2.80 22.28
CA PHE A 332 25.17 -2.32 23.66
C PHE A 332 25.07 -3.46 24.68
N GLU A 333 24.45 -4.59 24.36
CA GLU A 333 24.28 -5.71 25.28
C GLU A 333 25.48 -6.68 25.26
N ASP A 334 25.73 -7.31 24.14
CA ASP A 334 26.77 -8.35 23.98
C ASP A 334 28.18 -7.78 23.77
N LYS A 335 28.28 -6.48 23.46
CA LYS A 335 29.56 -5.75 23.26
C LYS A 335 30.51 -6.46 22.30
N ARG A 336 30.00 -6.96 21.18
CA ARG A 336 30.77 -7.70 20.18
C ARG A 336 31.65 -6.81 19.34
N PHE A 337 31.24 -5.57 19.17
CA PHE A 337 31.95 -4.48 18.49
C PHE A 337 31.31 -3.14 18.91
N THR A 338 32.03 -2.04 18.69
CA THR A 338 31.56 -0.69 19.01
C THR A 338 30.69 -0.10 17.88
N MET A 339 29.92 0.97 18.17
CA MET A 339 29.23 1.75 17.12
C MET A 339 30.21 2.21 16.03
N LYS A 340 31.36 2.74 16.43
CA LYS A 340 32.38 3.23 15.49
C LYS A 340 32.89 2.13 14.56
N GLU A 341 33.13 0.93 15.07
CA GLU A 341 33.55 -0.24 14.25
C GLU A 341 32.43 -0.68 13.30
N LEU A 342 31.16 -0.68 13.74
CA LEU A 342 30.03 -1.00 12.90
C LEU A 342 29.89 0.00 11.73
N LEU A 343 29.94 1.31 12.04
CA LEU A 343 29.77 2.36 11.03
C LEU A 343 30.95 2.38 10.04
N ALA A 344 32.17 2.16 10.52
CA ALA A 344 33.35 2.00 9.67
C ALA A 344 33.21 0.79 8.74
N ALA A 345 32.70 -0.34 9.26
CA ALA A 345 32.46 -1.54 8.47
C ALA A 345 31.35 -1.35 7.42
N MET A 346 30.30 -0.62 7.74
CA MET A 346 29.26 -0.22 6.79
C MET A 346 29.80 0.70 5.70
N HIS A 347 30.65 1.65 6.08
CA HIS A 347 31.25 2.60 5.15
C HIS A 347 32.23 1.90 4.17
N ASP A 348 33.03 0.94 4.62
CA ASP A 348 33.91 0.17 3.75
C ASP A 348 33.16 -0.89 2.90
N ASN A 349 31.86 -0.97 3.05
CA ASN A 349 31.00 -1.92 2.33
C ASN A 349 31.42 -3.38 2.57
N TRP A 350 31.82 -3.74 3.77
CA TRP A 350 32.19 -5.10 4.17
C TRP A 350 33.38 -5.70 3.39
N GLN A 351 34.29 -4.85 2.89
CA GLN A 351 35.38 -5.31 2.01
C GLN A 351 36.55 -5.90 2.81
N THR A 352 36.82 -5.40 4.01
CA THR A 352 37.90 -5.92 4.84
C THR A 352 37.50 -7.20 5.58
N GLU A 353 38.50 -7.98 6.05
CA GLU A 353 38.25 -9.18 6.85
C GLU A 353 37.53 -8.82 8.18
N ALA A 354 37.90 -7.71 8.80
CA ALA A 354 37.29 -7.22 10.04
C ALA A 354 35.81 -6.88 9.82
N SER A 355 35.50 -6.10 8.78
CA SER A 355 34.13 -5.72 8.47
C SER A 355 33.25 -6.91 8.05
N ARG A 356 33.80 -7.90 7.35
CA ARG A 356 33.10 -9.14 7.05
C ARG A 356 32.76 -9.97 8.30
N LYS A 357 33.61 -9.95 9.33
CA LYS A 357 33.29 -10.59 10.61
C LYS A 357 32.09 -9.91 11.30
N ILE A 358 32.07 -8.58 11.31
CA ILE A 358 30.93 -7.79 11.84
C ILE A 358 29.67 -8.11 11.04
N HIS A 359 29.72 -8.06 9.71
CA HIS A 359 28.60 -8.38 8.81
C HIS A 359 28.00 -9.76 9.10
N LYS A 360 28.85 -10.78 9.25
CA LYS A 360 28.41 -12.14 9.60
C LYS A 360 27.65 -12.20 10.93
N LEU A 361 28.03 -11.39 11.93
CA LEU A 361 27.31 -11.32 13.20
C LEU A 361 25.96 -10.61 13.03
N VAL A 362 25.94 -9.48 12.33
CA VAL A 362 24.71 -8.73 12.04
C VAL A 362 23.71 -9.59 11.26
N LYS A 363 24.18 -10.34 10.24
CA LYS A 363 23.33 -11.29 9.50
C LYS A 363 22.71 -12.37 10.37
N LYS A 364 23.43 -12.86 11.37
CA LYS A 364 22.95 -13.91 12.29
C LYS A 364 22.03 -13.40 13.39
N ALA A 365 21.98 -12.09 13.64
CA ALA A 365 21.04 -11.54 14.60
C ALA A 365 19.60 -11.88 14.21
N ALA A 366 18.72 -12.05 15.20
CA ALA A 366 17.31 -12.34 14.96
C ALA A 366 16.66 -11.30 14.04
N LYS A 367 15.69 -11.76 13.25
CA LYS A 367 14.97 -10.94 12.27
C LYS A 367 13.48 -11.03 12.51
N PHE A 368 12.80 -9.93 12.26
CA PHE A 368 11.35 -9.83 12.28
C PHE A 368 10.68 -10.90 11.41
N GLY A 369 9.56 -11.41 11.88
CA GLY A 369 8.74 -12.39 11.15
C GLY A 369 9.20 -13.85 11.33
N ASN A 370 10.11 -14.12 12.27
CA ASN A 370 10.60 -15.47 12.59
C ASN A 370 10.22 -15.88 14.02
N ASP A 371 9.10 -15.38 14.56
CA ASP A 371 8.59 -15.68 15.91
C ASP A 371 9.64 -15.41 17.00
N GLN A 372 10.23 -14.21 16.94
CA GLN A 372 11.26 -13.73 17.87
C GLN A 372 10.75 -12.46 18.56
N ASP A 373 10.11 -12.60 19.71
CA ASP A 373 9.39 -11.55 20.42
C ASP A 373 10.17 -10.24 20.57
N GLU A 374 11.47 -10.33 20.83
CA GLU A 374 12.30 -9.16 21.11
C GLU A 374 12.47 -8.27 19.87
N VAL A 375 12.75 -8.85 18.69
CA VAL A 375 12.89 -8.11 17.46
C VAL A 375 11.53 -7.70 16.91
N ASP A 376 10.52 -8.56 17.03
CA ASP A 376 9.15 -8.27 16.59
C ASP A 376 8.57 -7.09 17.36
N LYS A 377 8.85 -7.00 18.67
CA LYS A 377 8.49 -5.85 19.49
C LYS A 377 9.17 -4.56 19.03
N ILE A 378 10.47 -4.59 18.69
CA ILE A 378 11.18 -3.39 18.22
C ILE A 378 10.59 -2.91 16.89
N VAL A 379 10.25 -3.81 15.97
CA VAL A 379 9.59 -3.42 14.70
C VAL A 379 8.21 -2.81 14.98
N ALA A 380 7.44 -3.37 15.90
CA ALA A 380 6.17 -2.80 16.33
C ALA A 380 6.36 -1.40 16.96
N ASP A 381 7.35 -1.24 17.84
CA ASP A 381 7.66 0.06 18.47
C ASP A 381 8.09 1.13 17.43
N VAL A 382 8.85 0.73 16.40
CA VAL A 382 9.20 1.60 15.25
C VAL A 382 7.92 2.07 14.54
N PHE A 383 7.00 1.17 14.27
CA PHE A 383 5.77 1.51 13.58
C PHE A 383 4.84 2.37 14.47
N TYR A 384 4.67 2.01 15.75
CA TYR A 384 3.87 2.78 16.69
C TYR A 384 4.43 4.19 16.95
N SER A 385 5.76 4.37 16.91
CA SER A 385 6.35 5.70 17.03
C SER A 385 5.95 6.62 15.87
N TYR A 386 5.73 6.07 14.66
CA TYR A 386 5.21 6.80 13.53
C TYR A 386 3.70 7.05 13.67
N LEU A 387 2.91 6.04 14.03
CA LEU A 387 1.46 6.21 14.22
C LEU A 387 1.13 7.31 15.24
N ALA A 388 1.97 7.45 16.28
CA ALA A 388 1.81 8.52 17.26
C ALA A 388 1.96 9.93 16.66
N LEU A 389 2.75 10.09 15.59
CA LEU A 389 2.92 11.38 14.92
C LEU A 389 1.70 11.75 14.06
N LEU A 390 0.95 10.75 13.56
CA LEU A 390 -0.16 11.00 12.64
C LEU A 390 -1.27 11.85 13.25
N SER A 391 -1.46 11.78 14.58
CA SER A 391 -2.44 12.59 15.29
C SER A 391 -2.17 14.10 15.20
N ASP A 392 -0.92 14.50 14.97
CA ASP A 392 -0.48 15.89 14.92
C ASP A 392 -0.63 16.49 13.51
N TYR A 393 -0.86 15.66 12.50
CA TYR A 393 -0.93 16.11 11.11
C TYR A 393 -2.36 16.34 10.65
N GLU A 394 -2.56 17.41 9.88
CA GLU A 394 -3.81 17.74 9.23
C GLU A 394 -3.65 17.81 7.72
N THR A 395 -4.69 17.37 6.98
CA THR A 395 -4.78 17.59 5.54
C THR A 395 -5.23 19.01 5.25
N LEU A 396 -5.10 19.46 4.00
CA LEU A 396 -5.61 20.76 3.55
C LEU A 396 -7.14 20.89 3.68
N ARG A 397 -7.85 19.75 3.79
CA ARG A 397 -9.32 19.68 3.82
C ARG A 397 -9.84 19.31 5.19
N LYS A 398 -9.70 20.27 6.10
CA LYS A 398 -10.12 20.14 7.51
C LYS A 398 -11.57 19.66 7.62
N GLY A 399 -11.80 18.72 8.53
CA GLY A 399 -13.14 18.21 8.84
C GLY A 399 -13.70 17.17 7.86
N LYS A 400 -12.94 16.71 6.90
CA LYS A 400 -13.34 15.70 5.90
C LYS A 400 -12.96 14.27 6.28
N GLY A 401 -12.99 13.92 7.53
CA GLY A 401 -12.65 12.57 8.01
C GLY A 401 -11.24 12.47 8.59
N PRO A 402 -10.66 11.26 8.64
CA PRO A 402 -9.35 11.06 9.24
C PRO A 402 -8.29 11.88 8.51
N LYS A 403 -7.38 12.46 9.29
CA LYS A 403 -6.43 13.47 8.81
C LYS A 403 -5.39 12.89 7.86
N VAL A 404 -4.49 12.10 8.40
CA VAL A 404 -3.43 11.41 7.67
C VAL A 404 -3.43 9.95 8.09
N SER A 405 -3.34 9.08 7.13
CA SER A 405 -3.20 7.64 7.33
C SER A 405 -1.81 7.20 6.85
N CYS A 406 -1.53 5.93 6.94
CA CYS A 406 -0.31 5.38 6.40
C CYS A 406 -0.52 3.96 5.88
N TYR A 407 0.34 3.56 4.97
CA TYR A 407 0.55 2.18 4.64
C TYR A 407 2.04 1.89 4.52
N THR A 408 2.40 0.64 4.68
CA THR A 408 3.78 0.22 4.50
C THR A 408 3.92 -0.53 3.19
N MET A 409 4.99 -0.24 2.47
CA MET A 409 5.35 -0.99 1.28
C MET A 409 6.55 -1.89 1.56
N SER A 410 6.46 -3.12 1.11
CA SER A 410 7.64 -3.94 0.89
C SER A 410 8.20 -3.60 -0.48
N THR A 411 9.40 -3.10 -0.55
CA THR A 411 9.94 -2.67 -1.82
C THR A 411 11.36 -3.14 -2.01
N SER A 412 11.52 -4.38 -2.35
CA SER A 412 12.76 -4.82 -2.98
C SER A 412 13.09 -3.91 -4.18
N ASN A 413 12.09 -3.52 -4.97
CA ASN A 413 12.26 -2.67 -6.14
C ASN A 413 12.61 -1.22 -5.81
N ILE A 414 11.95 -0.59 -4.82
CA ILE A 414 12.29 0.77 -4.41
C ILE A 414 13.56 0.81 -3.56
N THR A 415 13.86 -0.22 -2.80
CA THR A 415 15.12 -0.31 -2.05
C THR A 415 16.33 -0.54 -2.94
N SER A 416 16.20 -1.20 -4.07
CA SER A 416 17.27 -1.25 -5.07
C SER A 416 17.49 0.08 -5.79
N TYR A 417 16.46 0.93 -5.84
CA TYR A 417 16.50 2.21 -6.54
C TYR A 417 16.85 3.41 -5.64
N VAL A 418 16.43 3.39 -4.38
CA VAL A 418 16.66 4.47 -3.39
C VAL A 418 17.37 3.86 -2.17
N PRO A 419 18.47 3.29 -2.28
CA PRO A 419 18.84 2.32 -1.29
C PRO A 419 19.73 2.87 -0.21
N ASN A 420 19.57 2.29 0.92
CA ASN A 420 20.63 2.14 1.87
C ASN A 420 21.89 1.54 1.21
N GLY A 421 21.74 0.68 0.22
CA GLY A 421 22.81 0.05 -0.52
C GLY A 421 23.43 0.84 -1.66
N PHE A 422 22.75 1.86 -2.16
CA PHE A 422 23.26 2.71 -3.24
C PHE A 422 24.39 3.64 -2.80
N VAL A 423 24.44 3.86 -1.52
CA VAL A 423 25.37 4.78 -0.87
C VAL A 423 26.83 4.53 -1.21
N VAL A 424 27.18 3.34 -1.60
CA VAL A 424 28.60 2.98 -1.84
C VAL A 424 28.77 2.16 -3.13
N GLY A 425 27.95 2.39 -4.13
CA GLY A 425 28.05 1.68 -5.41
C GLY A 425 27.70 0.21 -5.34
N ARG A 426 26.73 -0.15 -4.52
CA ARG A 426 26.40 -1.53 -4.16
C ARG A 426 25.43 -2.20 -5.10
N SER A 427 25.60 -3.49 -5.26
CA SER A 427 24.62 -4.36 -5.92
C SER A 427 23.42 -4.64 -5.01
N GLU A 428 22.32 -5.06 -5.59
CA GLU A 428 21.07 -5.44 -4.90
C GLU A 428 21.28 -6.51 -3.82
N GLU A 429 22.29 -7.33 -3.94
CA GLU A 429 22.63 -8.40 -3.00
C GLU A 429 22.91 -7.91 -1.56
N HIS A 430 23.34 -6.67 -1.40
CA HIS A 430 23.64 -6.11 -0.07
C HIS A 430 22.44 -5.52 0.66
N THR A 431 21.39 -5.15 -0.04
CA THR A 431 20.14 -4.66 0.57
C THR A 431 19.23 -5.81 0.99
N SER A 432 19.22 -6.91 0.24
CA SER A 432 18.46 -8.12 0.58
C SER A 432 19.01 -8.84 1.80
N GLU A 433 20.28 -8.64 2.13
CA GLU A 433 20.95 -9.33 3.24
C GLU A 433 20.58 -8.78 4.64
N LEU A 434 20.02 -7.58 4.73
CA LEU A 434 19.39 -7.05 5.94
C LEU A 434 17.88 -7.35 6.01
N GLN A 435 17.31 -7.83 4.91
CA GLN A 435 15.92 -8.30 4.88
C GLN A 435 15.86 -9.77 5.29
N SER A 436 14.71 -10.20 5.78
CA SER A 436 14.45 -11.57 6.19
C SER A 436 14.89 -12.55 5.10
N PRO A 437 15.51 -13.68 5.45
CA PRO A 437 15.66 -14.77 4.49
C PRO A 437 14.26 -15.18 4.00
N ASN A 438 14.11 -15.34 2.69
CA ASN A 438 12.94 -15.94 2.08
C ASN A 438 12.65 -17.32 2.66
#